data_9566cd7e98c89cde00f2d07df7b72556
#
_entry.id   9566cd7e98c89cde00f2d07df7b72556
#
_cell.length_a   1.000
_cell.length_b   1.000
_cell.length_c   1.000
_cell.angle_alpha   90.00
_cell.angle_beta   90.00
_cell.angle_gamma   90.00
#
_symmetry.space_group_name_H-M   'P 1'
#
loop_
_entity.id
_entity.type
_entity.pdbx_description
1 polymer ?
#
loop_
_entity_poly.entity_id
_entity_poly.type
_entity_poly.pdbx_seq_one_letter_code
_entity_poly.pdbx_strand_id
1 'polypeptide(L)'
;LYFKACNNGKLGITQTLGPGYKIMSKVKWLFGKLAIIKSQNFKHAISSKIDLDKARKLAFAPHINIGVFSLERDSPGWKSWQKNLEKTLKSGKIFGSEGLAMNISVYIDNIETEFLPLNCNWIASNLLPKFDENQQTFVEPYLPNYKIGIMHLAAGIWDGDKDMRLNKDVKINVKTLRNNIQSKSLRFSN
;
A
#
# COMPACT_ATOMS: atom_id res chain seq x y z
N LEU A 1 -7.93 -8.07 -12.43
CA LEU A 1 -7.44 -6.70 -12.69
C LEU A 1 -5.92 -6.68 -12.88
N TYR A 2 -5.12 -7.28 -11.99
CA TYR A 2 -3.65 -7.34 -12.13
C TYR A 2 -3.20 -7.91 -13.48
N PHE A 3 -3.74 -9.07 -13.90
CA PHE A 3 -3.42 -9.66 -15.19
C PHE A 3 -3.83 -8.76 -16.37
N LYS A 4 -4.97 -8.06 -16.26
CA LYS A 4 -5.40 -7.13 -17.30
C LYS A 4 -4.42 -5.97 -17.45
N ALA A 5 -3.97 -5.36 -16.35
CA ALA A 5 -2.96 -4.30 -16.39
C ALA A 5 -1.64 -4.80 -17.01
N CYS A 6 -1.18 -5.98 -16.60
CA CYS A 6 0.03 -6.61 -17.11
C CYS A 6 -0.06 -6.89 -18.63
N ASN A 7 -1.17 -7.48 -19.10
CA ASN A 7 -1.39 -7.76 -20.51
C ASN A 7 -1.45 -6.49 -21.40
N ASN A 8 -1.72 -5.33 -20.78
CA ASN A 8 -1.66 -4.04 -21.46
C ASN A 8 -0.26 -3.39 -21.37
N GLY A 9 0.75 -4.12 -20.92
CA GLY A 9 2.13 -3.63 -20.78
C GLY A 9 2.34 -2.68 -19.58
N LYS A 10 1.34 -2.53 -18.69
CA LYS A 10 1.37 -1.60 -17.56
C LYS A 10 1.73 -2.27 -16.25
N LEU A 11 2.34 -1.50 -15.36
CA LEU A 11 2.43 -1.88 -13.95
C LEU A 11 1.04 -1.82 -13.32
N GLY A 12 0.49 -2.96 -12.92
CA GLY A 12 -0.75 -3.01 -12.12
C GLY A 12 -0.42 -2.96 -10.64
N ILE A 13 -0.86 -1.91 -9.91
CA ILE A 13 -0.49 -1.72 -8.51
C ILE A 13 -1.56 -0.89 -7.78
N THR A 14 -1.64 -1.02 -6.45
CA THR A 14 -2.54 -0.20 -5.64
C THR A 14 -1.82 0.94 -4.95
N GLN A 15 -2.53 2.05 -4.76
CA GLN A 15 -2.08 3.15 -3.91
C GLN A 15 -2.66 2.99 -2.50
N THR A 16 -1.94 3.49 -1.47
CA THR A 16 -2.48 3.59 -0.10
C THR A 16 -3.28 4.89 0.06
N LEU A 17 -4.33 5.01 -0.74
CA LEU A 17 -5.27 6.13 -0.73
C LEU A 17 -6.67 5.61 -0.40
N GLY A 18 -7.44 6.40 0.34
CA GLY A 18 -8.84 6.11 0.57
C GLY A 18 -9.30 6.41 1.99
N PRO A 19 -10.60 6.35 2.25
CA PRO A 19 -11.18 6.72 3.54
C PRO A 19 -10.66 5.91 4.73
N GLY A 20 -10.14 4.72 4.46
CA GLY A 20 -9.63 3.80 5.48
C GLY A 20 -8.14 3.92 5.77
N TYR A 21 -7.39 4.68 5.00
CA TYR A 21 -5.95 4.76 5.20
C TYR A 21 -5.55 6.00 6.00
N LYS A 22 -4.59 5.82 6.90
CA LYS A 22 -3.96 6.95 7.58
C LYS A 22 -3.33 7.88 6.55
N ILE A 23 -3.52 9.17 6.71
CA ILE A 23 -2.88 10.18 5.87
C ILE A 23 -1.37 10.02 6.01
N MET A 24 -0.72 9.56 4.95
CA MET A 24 0.72 9.33 4.90
C MET A 24 1.52 10.64 4.73
N SER A 25 0.84 11.71 4.33
CA SER A 25 1.43 13.04 4.18
C SER A 25 0.65 14.04 5.02
N LYS A 26 1.36 14.79 5.84
CA LYS A 26 0.81 15.91 6.60
C LYS A 26 1.49 17.19 6.17
N VAL A 27 0.71 18.18 5.80
CA VAL A 27 1.18 19.52 5.46
C VAL A 27 0.76 20.47 6.56
N LYS A 28 1.71 21.24 7.08
CA LYS A 28 1.44 22.29 8.04
C LYS A 28 1.76 23.64 7.39
N TRP A 29 0.76 24.50 7.34
CA TRP A 29 0.88 25.86 6.88
C TRP A 29 1.09 26.79 8.08
N LEU A 30 1.99 27.73 7.92
CA LEU A 30 2.22 28.80 8.90
C LEU A 30 2.22 30.14 8.16
N PHE A 31 1.37 31.08 8.57
CA PHE A 31 1.23 32.41 7.93
C PHE A 31 1.05 32.37 6.42
N GLY A 32 0.22 31.42 5.93
CA GLY A 32 -0.02 31.23 4.50
C GLY A 32 1.16 30.63 3.71
N LYS A 33 2.26 30.29 4.38
CA LYS A 33 3.42 29.65 3.76
C LYS A 33 3.50 28.18 4.18
N LEU A 34 3.95 27.31 3.26
CA LEU A 34 4.23 25.93 3.54
C LEU A 34 5.41 25.80 4.50
N ALA A 35 5.13 25.43 5.76
CA ALA A 35 6.14 25.36 6.80
C ALA A 35 6.73 23.94 6.98
N ILE A 36 5.90 22.91 6.90
CA ILE A 36 6.33 21.53 7.17
C ILE A 36 5.62 20.58 6.22
N ILE A 37 6.40 19.72 5.57
CA ILE A 37 5.91 18.54 4.86
C ILE A 37 6.33 17.30 5.67
N LYS A 38 5.35 16.59 6.22
CA LYS A 38 5.56 15.28 6.84
C LYS A 38 5.01 14.21 5.90
N SER A 39 5.86 13.66 5.09
CA SER A 39 5.54 12.56 4.18
C SER A 39 6.56 11.45 4.38
N GLN A 40 6.10 10.20 4.43
CA GLN A 40 7.00 9.05 4.50
C GLN A 40 7.91 9.01 3.28
N ASN A 41 7.35 9.21 2.08
CA ASN A 41 8.13 9.25 0.85
C ASN A 41 9.17 10.37 0.86
N PHE A 42 8.80 11.58 1.31
CA PHE A 42 9.73 12.70 1.39
C PHE A 42 10.89 12.41 2.34
N LYS A 43 10.57 12.00 3.58
CA LYS A 43 11.58 11.70 4.59
C LYS A 43 12.54 10.61 4.10
N HIS A 44 12.01 9.56 3.48
CA HIS A 44 12.81 8.46 2.97
C HIS A 44 13.66 8.90 1.76
N ALA A 45 13.10 9.66 0.83
CA ALA A 45 13.83 10.21 -0.31
C ALA A 45 15.01 11.08 0.12
N ILE A 46 14.82 11.98 1.09
CA ILE A 46 15.91 12.82 1.63
C ILE A 46 16.99 11.96 2.29
N SER A 47 16.61 10.97 3.11
CA SER A 47 17.58 10.07 3.75
C SER A 47 18.35 9.22 2.74
N SER A 48 17.76 8.94 1.60
CA SER A 48 18.39 8.21 0.48
C SER A 48 19.11 9.11 -0.52
N LYS A 49 19.34 10.37 -0.15
CA LYS A 49 20.05 11.37 -0.98
C LYS A 49 19.43 11.54 -2.38
N ILE A 50 18.12 11.41 -2.48
CA ILE A 50 17.39 11.74 -3.68
C ILE A 50 17.32 13.25 -3.80
N ASP A 51 17.44 13.75 -5.03
CA ASP A 51 17.36 15.16 -5.35
C ASP A 51 16.11 15.82 -4.72
N LEU A 52 16.28 17.06 -4.21
CA LEU A 52 15.24 17.73 -3.43
C LEU A 52 13.96 17.95 -4.22
N ASP A 53 14.03 18.26 -5.51
CA ASP A 53 12.83 18.51 -6.31
C ASP A 53 12.07 17.22 -6.59
N LYS A 54 12.80 16.12 -6.79
CA LYS A 54 12.21 14.77 -6.87
C LYS A 54 11.59 14.36 -5.54
N ALA A 55 12.27 14.61 -4.43
CA ALA A 55 11.74 14.33 -3.11
C ALA A 55 10.46 15.14 -2.82
N ARG A 56 10.40 16.41 -3.24
CA ARG A 56 9.20 17.25 -3.14
C ARG A 56 8.03 16.70 -3.95
N LYS A 57 8.26 16.25 -5.20
CA LYS A 57 7.22 15.57 -6.00
C LYS A 57 6.69 14.34 -5.27
N LEU A 58 7.58 13.50 -4.75
CA LEU A 58 7.19 12.31 -3.99
C LEU A 58 6.46 12.62 -2.66
N ALA A 59 6.68 13.80 -2.08
CA ALA A 59 6.01 14.22 -0.86
C ALA A 59 4.49 14.28 -1.00
N PHE A 60 4.01 14.68 -2.16
CA PHE A 60 2.59 14.85 -2.48
C PHE A 60 2.00 13.68 -3.26
N ALA A 61 2.85 12.79 -3.77
CA ALA A 61 2.40 11.60 -4.45
C ALA A 61 1.80 10.58 -3.47
N PRO A 62 0.70 9.92 -3.82
CA PRO A 62 0.15 8.83 -3.03
C PRO A 62 1.17 7.71 -2.85
N HIS A 63 1.31 7.23 -1.62
CA HIS A 63 2.22 6.11 -1.36
C HIS A 63 1.72 4.85 -2.08
N ILE A 64 2.63 4.14 -2.75
CA ILE A 64 2.33 2.90 -3.48
C ILE A 64 2.49 1.70 -2.55
N ASN A 65 1.53 0.80 -2.58
CA ASN A 65 1.59 -0.47 -1.86
C ASN A 65 2.22 -1.54 -2.76
N ILE A 66 3.48 -1.83 -2.52
CA ILE A 66 4.26 -2.80 -3.30
C ILE A 66 4.11 -4.26 -2.84
N GLY A 67 3.28 -4.52 -1.84
CA GLY A 67 3.08 -5.89 -1.34
C GLY A 67 2.53 -6.85 -2.39
N VAL A 68 1.78 -6.32 -3.34
CA VAL A 68 1.30 -7.05 -4.53
C VAL A 68 1.28 -6.10 -5.72
N PHE A 69 1.83 -6.55 -6.82
CA PHE A 69 1.78 -5.84 -8.11
C PHE A 69 1.90 -6.85 -9.28
N SER A 70 1.61 -6.39 -10.47
CA SER A 70 1.83 -7.13 -11.71
C SER A 70 2.63 -6.29 -12.69
N LEU A 71 3.58 -6.92 -13.37
CA LEU A 71 4.38 -6.29 -14.39
C LEU A 71 4.78 -7.36 -15.42
N GLU A 72 4.69 -7.03 -16.69
CA GLU A 72 5.08 -7.95 -17.75
C GLU A 72 6.57 -8.33 -17.62
N ARG A 73 6.89 -9.59 -17.95
CA ARG A 73 8.23 -10.15 -17.77
C ARG A 73 9.34 -9.29 -18.38
N ASP A 74 9.11 -8.80 -19.59
CA ASP A 74 10.12 -8.07 -20.36
C ASP A 74 9.92 -6.54 -20.28
N SER A 75 9.09 -6.08 -19.35
CA SER A 75 8.81 -4.66 -19.16
C SER A 75 10.06 -3.85 -18.80
N PRO A 76 10.25 -2.68 -19.43
CA PRO A 76 11.32 -1.74 -19.04
C PRO A 76 11.18 -1.23 -17.60
N GLY A 77 10.00 -1.38 -17.00
CA GLY A 77 9.73 -1.03 -15.61
C GLY A 77 10.64 -1.75 -14.62
N TRP A 78 11.04 -3.00 -14.91
CA TRP A 78 12.00 -3.74 -14.09
C TRP A 78 13.35 -3.04 -13.99
N LYS A 79 13.87 -2.55 -15.13
CA LYS A 79 15.15 -1.81 -15.17
C LYS A 79 15.07 -0.49 -14.40
N SER A 80 13.96 0.23 -14.53
CA SER A 80 13.74 1.46 -13.75
C SER A 80 13.70 1.16 -12.24
N TRP A 81 12.91 0.16 -11.84
CA TRP A 81 12.82 -0.21 -10.43
C TRP A 81 14.16 -0.70 -9.86
N GLN A 82 14.86 -1.57 -10.57
CA GLN A 82 16.21 -2.04 -10.16
C GLN A 82 17.18 -0.88 -9.97
N LYS A 83 17.30 0.00 -10.96
CA LYS A 83 18.18 1.19 -10.89
C LYS A 83 17.88 2.06 -9.66
N ASN A 84 16.61 2.31 -9.41
CA ASN A 84 16.17 3.11 -8.27
C ASN A 84 16.41 2.38 -6.94
N LEU A 85 16.19 1.06 -6.90
CA LEU A 85 16.47 0.25 -5.72
C LEU A 85 17.95 0.25 -5.35
N GLU A 86 18.83 0.03 -6.33
CA GLU A 86 20.30 0.11 -6.13
C GLU A 86 20.71 1.48 -5.58
N LYS A 87 20.16 2.56 -6.14
CA LYS A 87 20.43 3.92 -5.67
C LYS A 87 19.97 4.13 -4.23
N THR A 88 18.78 3.70 -3.88
CA THR A 88 18.22 3.89 -2.54
C THR A 88 18.93 3.03 -1.49
N LEU A 89 19.37 1.82 -1.84
CA LEU A 89 20.13 0.94 -0.97
C LEU A 89 21.55 1.46 -0.67
N LYS A 90 22.21 2.09 -1.64
CA LYS A 90 23.57 2.64 -1.46
C LYS A 90 23.65 3.79 -0.47
N SER A 91 22.59 4.56 -0.31
CA SER A 91 22.63 5.82 0.45
C SER A 91 21.55 5.98 1.51
N GLY A 92 20.59 5.06 1.59
CA GLY A 92 19.43 5.14 2.47
C GLY A 92 19.31 4.02 3.49
N LYS A 93 18.12 3.94 4.07
CA LYS A 93 17.74 2.83 4.95
C LYS A 93 17.34 1.63 4.10
N ILE A 94 17.79 0.45 4.48
CA ILE A 94 17.42 -0.80 3.79
C ILE A 94 15.90 -1.00 3.82
N PHE A 95 15.27 -0.85 5.01
CA PHE A 95 13.84 -1.04 5.17
C PHE A 95 13.02 0.00 4.42
N GLY A 96 12.18 -0.46 3.50
CA GLY A 96 11.30 0.36 2.68
C GLY A 96 11.96 0.95 1.42
N SER A 97 13.24 0.62 1.15
CA SER A 97 13.92 1.08 -0.07
C SER A 97 13.25 0.56 -1.34
N GLU A 98 12.71 -0.66 -1.31
CA GLU A 98 11.96 -1.25 -2.40
C GLU A 98 10.68 -0.43 -2.72
N GLY A 99 9.98 0.02 -1.68
CA GLY A 99 8.81 0.88 -1.82
C GLY A 99 9.16 2.26 -2.35
N LEU A 100 10.23 2.88 -1.83
CA LEU A 100 10.70 4.17 -2.33
C LEU A 100 11.13 4.07 -3.80
N ALA A 101 11.88 3.03 -4.16
CA ALA A 101 12.31 2.78 -5.53
C ALA A 101 11.12 2.67 -6.49
N MET A 102 10.05 1.95 -6.10
CA MET A 102 8.84 1.85 -6.91
C MET A 102 8.12 3.20 -7.03
N ASN A 103 8.02 3.97 -5.94
CA ASN A 103 7.45 5.33 -6.00
C ASN A 103 8.25 6.24 -6.94
N ILE A 104 9.58 6.14 -6.96
CA ILE A 104 10.43 6.89 -7.90
C ILE A 104 10.15 6.43 -9.33
N SER A 105 10.12 5.12 -9.58
CA SER A 105 9.87 4.58 -10.91
C SER A 105 8.53 5.03 -11.48
N VAL A 106 7.48 5.04 -10.65
CA VAL A 106 6.14 5.45 -11.07
C VAL A 106 6.03 6.96 -11.25
N TYR A 107 6.42 7.76 -10.25
CA TYR A 107 6.10 9.20 -10.22
C TYR A 107 7.20 10.11 -10.78
N ILE A 108 8.42 9.60 -10.91
CA ILE A 108 9.55 10.38 -11.44
C ILE A 108 9.97 9.86 -12.81
N ASP A 109 10.16 8.54 -12.94
CA ASP A 109 10.55 7.94 -14.21
C ASP A 109 9.35 7.69 -15.13
N ASN A 110 8.12 7.85 -14.62
CA ASN A 110 6.85 7.75 -15.34
C ASN A 110 6.66 6.42 -16.06
N ILE A 111 6.98 5.29 -15.41
CA ILE A 111 6.64 3.98 -15.97
C ILE A 111 5.13 3.86 -16.12
N GLU A 112 4.68 3.27 -17.22
CA GLU A 112 3.25 3.09 -17.47
C GLU A 112 2.59 2.30 -16.35
N THR A 113 1.61 2.91 -15.69
CA THR A 113 1.02 2.36 -14.47
C THR A 113 -0.51 2.43 -14.53
N GLU A 114 -1.15 1.32 -14.17
CA GLU A 114 -2.59 1.24 -13.92
C GLU A 114 -2.81 1.12 -12.40
N PHE A 115 -3.37 2.16 -11.80
CA PHE A 115 -3.70 2.13 -10.38
C PHE A 115 -5.00 1.33 -10.17
N LEU A 116 -4.86 0.21 -9.47
CA LEU A 116 -5.96 -0.68 -9.17
C LEU A 116 -6.71 -0.23 -7.92
N PRO A 117 -8.01 -0.55 -7.79
CA PRO A 117 -8.81 -0.28 -6.60
C PRO A 117 -8.19 -0.89 -5.34
N LEU A 118 -8.45 -0.26 -4.19
CA LEU A 118 -7.86 -0.64 -2.88
C LEU A 118 -8.20 -2.05 -2.45
N ASN A 119 -9.39 -2.53 -2.78
CA ASN A 119 -9.82 -3.89 -2.47
C ASN A 119 -9.00 -4.98 -3.19
N CYS A 120 -8.19 -4.61 -4.18
CA CYS A 120 -7.23 -5.53 -4.81
C CYS A 120 -6.02 -5.86 -3.92
N ASN A 121 -5.70 -5.00 -2.94
CA ASN A 121 -4.59 -5.23 -2.00
C ASN A 121 -4.86 -4.46 -0.70
N TRP A 122 -5.75 -5.00 0.14
CA TRP A 122 -6.24 -4.37 1.35
C TRP A 122 -5.28 -4.52 2.52
N ILE A 123 -4.76 -3.41 3.05
CA ILE A 123 -3.88 -3.43 4.23
C ILE A 123 -4.74 -3.45 5.51
N ALA A 124 -4.93 -4.63 6.07
CA ALA A 124 -5.82 -4.83 7.21
C ALA A 124 -5.35 -4.12 8.50
N SER A 125 -4.04 -3.91 8.67
CA SER A 125 -3.51 -3.16 9.81
C SER A 125 -3.84 -1.67 9.79
N ASN A 126 -4.21 -1.10 8.64
CA ASN A 126 -4.64 0.30 8.54
C ASN A 126 -6.12 0.46 8.89
N LEU A 127 -6.94 -0.44 8.38
CA LEU A 127 -8.38 -0.49 8.66
C LEU A 127 -8.86 -1.94 8.52
N LEU A 128 -9.53 -2.45 9.56
CA LEU A 128 -10.11 -3.78 9.51
C LEU A 128 -11.26 -3.81 8.49
N PRO A 129 -11.36 -4.91 7.72
CA PRO A 129 -12.49 -5.12 6.82
C PRO A 129 -13.77 -5.37 7.59
N LYS A 130 -14.91 -5.35 6.90
CA LYS A 130 -16.14 -5.96 7.37
C LYS A 130 -16.29 -7.36 6.80
N PHE A 131 -17.13 -8.16 7.43
CA PHE A 131 -17.49 -9.49 6.95
C PHE A 131 -18.93 -9.48 6.40
N ASP A 132 -19.09 -9.92 5.16
CA ASP A 132 -20.40 -10.15 4.56
C ASP A 132 -20.85 -11.57 4.89
N GLU A 133 -21.86 -11.67 5.75
CA GLU A 133 -22.41 -12.95 6.23
C GLU A 133 -23.14 -13.71 5.11
N ASN A 134 -23.68 -13.01 4.13
CA ASN A 134 -24.40 -13.63 3.02
C ASN A 134 -23.43 -14.22 1.99
N GLN A 135 -22.37 -13.49 1.67
CA GLN A 135 -21.37 -13.93 0.69
C GLN A 135 -20.20 -14.70 1.31
N GLN A 136 -20.14 -14.82 2.65
CA GLN A 136 -19.07 -15.45 3.40
C GLN A 136 -17.68 -14.93 3.01
N THR A 137 -17.53 -13.61 2.85
CA THR A 137 -16.32 -12.96 2.38
C THR A 137 -16.05 -11.65 3.09
N PHE A 138 -14.79 -11.20 3.07
CA PHE A 138 -14.42 -9.88 3.54
C PHE A 138 -14.67 -8.81 2.47
N VAL A 139 -15.19 -7.67 2.93
CA VAL A 139 -15.53 -6.52 2.10
C VAL A 139 -14.97 -5.24 2.71
N GLU A 140 -14.87 -4.20 1.90
CA GLU A 140 -14.54 -2.85 2.37
C GLU A 140 -15.56 -2.40 3.43
N PRO A 141 -15.11 -1.71 4.51
CA PRO A 141 -16.01 -1.33 5.61
C PRO A 141 -16.94 -0.15 5.29
N TYR A 142 -16.85 0.41 4.10
CA TYR A 142 -17.65 1.52 3.57
C TYR A 142 -18.32 1.13 2.24
N LEU A 143 -19.38 1.86 1.90
CA LEU A 143 -20.11 1.63 0.65
C LEU A 143 -19.22 1.89 -0.58
N PRO A 144 -19.40 1.10 -1.64
CA PRO A 144 -20.42 0.06 -1.82
C PRO A 144 -20.05 -1.35 -1.30
N ASN A 145 -19.11 -1.47 -0.37
CA ASN A 145 -18.67 -2.73 0.25
C ASN A 145 -18.10 -3.73 -0.77
N TYR A 146 -17.18 -3.27 -1.61
CA TYR A 146 -16.53 -4.15 -2.58
C TYR A 146 -15.81 -5.30 -1.90
N LYS A 147 -15.91 -6.48 -2.52
CA LYS A 147 -15.19 -7.68 -2.05
C LYS A 147 -13.70 -7.45 -2.08
N ILE A 148 -13.03 -7.80 -0.99
CA ILE A 148 -11.56 -7.75 -0.91
C ILE A 148 -10.97 -8.96 -1.62
N GLY A 149 -10.14 -8.71 -2.61
CA GLY A 149 -9.46 -9.75 -3.38
C GLY A 149 -8.22 -10.30 -2.69
N ILE A 150 -7.40 -9.41 -2.12
CA ILE A 150 -6.18 -9.79 -1.40
C ILE A 150 -6.16 -9.08 -0.05
N MET A 151 -6.00 -9.88 1.02
CA MET A 151 -5.82 -9.39 2.38
C MET A 151 -4.32 -9.28 2.69
N HIS A 152 -3.82 -8.06 2.81
CA HIS A 152 -2.43 -7.78 3.09
C HIS A 152 -2.22 -7.58 4.59
N LEU A 153 -1.56 -8.54 5.23
CA LEU A 153 -1.27 -8.53 6.67
C LEU A 153 0.05 -7.80 6.99
N ALA A 154 0.27 -6.62 6.37
CA ALA A 154 1.44 -5.81 6.65
C ALA A 154 1.40 -5.24 8.08
N ALA A 155 2.57 -5.01 8.66
CA ALA A 155 2.79 -4.43 10.00
C ALA A 155 2.20 -5.24 11.17
N GLY A 156 1.76 -6.48 10.92
CA GLY A 156 1.18 -7.35 11.93
C GLY A 156 -0.28 -7.02 12.27
N ILE A 157 -1.02 -8.05 12.65
CA ILE A 157 -2.34 -7.95 13.26
C ILE A 157 -2.28 -8.84 14.47
N TRP A 158 -2.48 -8.24 15.63
CA TRP A 158 -2.20 -8.83 16.92
C TRP A 158 -3.48 -9.22 17.66
N ASP A 159 -3.45 -10.36 18.31
CA ASP A 159 -4.39 -10.78 19.33
C ASP A 159 -3.56 -11.13 20.58
N GLY A 160 -3.53 -10.22 21.55
CA GLY A 160 -2.57 -10.29 22.66
C GLY A 160 -1.13 -10.30 22.12
N ASP A 161 -0.36 -11.32 22.48
CA ASP A 161 1.04 -11.49 22.05
C ASP A 161 1.20 -12.22 20.70
N LYS A 162 0.08 -12.64 20.09
CA LYS A 162 0.08 -13.48 18.89
C LYS A 162 -0.09 -12.62 17.64
N ASP A 163 0.92 -12.64 16.78
CA ASP A 163 0.83 -12.02 15.45
C ASP A 163 0.18 -12.98 14.45
N MET A 164 -0.90 -12.55 13.82
CA MET A 164 -1.61 -13.32 12.80
C MET A 164 -0.72 -13.71 11.61
N ARG A 165 0.36 -13.00 11.33
CA ARG A 165 1.31 -13.35 10.27
C ARG A 165 2.06 -14.63 10.58
N LEU A 166 2.30 -14.90 11.85
CA LEU A 166 3.08 -16.03 12.33
C LEU A 166 2.21 -17.18 12.86
N ASN A 167 1.01 -16.87 13.32
CA ASN A 167 0.10 -17.84 13.91
C ASN A 167 -1.21 -17.94 13.12
N LYS A 168 -1.46 -19.11 12.54
CA LYS A 168 -2.65 -19.39 11.71
C LYS A 168 -3.95 -19.40 12.49
N ASP A 169 -3.89 -19.70 13.78
CA ASP A 169 -5.07 -19.86 14.65
C ASP A 169 -5.57 -18.52 15.22
N VAL A 170 -4.84 -17.44 14.99
CA VAL A 170 -5.25 -16.11 15.45
C VAL A 170 -6.53 -15.67 14.75
N LYS A 171 -7.51 -15.35 15.57
CA LYS A 171 -8.78 -14.75 15.15
C LYS A 171 -8.93 -13.39 15.78
N ILE A 172 -9.52 -12.47 15.07
CA ILE A 172 -9.83 -11.13 15.55
C ILE A 172 -11.33 -10.85 15.44
N ASN A 173 -11.80 -9.94 16.24
CA ASN A 173 -13.16 -9.47 16.18
C ASN A 173 -13.34 -8.52 14.99
N VAL A 174 -14.15 -8.91 14.01
CA VAL A 174 -14.52 -8.10 12.86
C VAL A 174 -16.01 -7.77 12.91
N LYS A 175 -16.37 -6.56 12.48
CA LYS A 175 -17.78 -6.18 12.31
C LYS A 175 -18.33 -6.81 11.05
N THR A 176 -19.55 -7.30 11.12
CA THR A 176 -20.31 -7.71 9.93
C THR A 176 -20.97 -6.51 9.26
N LEU A 177 -21.55 -6.70 8.07
CA LEU A 177 -22.37 -5.66 7.42
C LEU A 177 -23.60 -5.27 8.24
N ARG A 178 -24.11 -6.19 9.09
CA ARG A 178 -25.21 -5.94 10.03
C ARG A 178 -24.75 -5.35 11.37
N ASN A 179 -23.44 -4.96 11.45
CA ASN A 179 -22.79 -4.45 12.67
C ASN A 179 -22.69 -5.44 13.84
N ASN A 180 -22.94 -6.71 13.64
CA ASN A 180 -22.63 -7.77 14.61
C ASN A 180 -21.09 -7.93 14.68
N ILE A 181 -20.61 -8.54 15.76
CA ILE A 181 -19.19 -8.88 15.92
C ILE A 181 -19.01 -10.38 15.72
N GLN A 182 -18.08 -10.77 14.87
CA GLN A 182 -17.67 -12.15 14.67
C GLN A 182 -16.17 -12.31 14.80
N SER A 183 -15.75 -13.42 15.43
CA SER A 183 -14.34 -13.80 15.52
C SER A 183 -13.93 -14.51 14.24
N LYS A 184 -13.02 -13.92 13.47
CA LYS A 184 -12.58 -14.43 12.16
C LYS A 184 -11.07 -14.39 12.02
N SER A 185 -10.51 -15.39 11.32
CA SER A 185 -9.16 -15.25 10.77
C SER A 185 -9.21 -14.42 9.48
N LEU A 186 -8.26 -13.49 9.33
CA LEU A 186 -8.09 -12.75 8.06
C LEU A 186 -7.30 -13.56 7.03
N ARG A 187 -6.82 -14.72 7.39
CA ARG A 187 -6.20 -15.66 6.43
C ARG A 187 -7.30 -16.44 5.73
N PHE A 188 -7.06 -16.73 4.45
CA PHE A 188 -7.89 -17.70 3.75
C PHE A 188 -7.68 -19.08 4.42
N SER A 189 -8.75 -19.64 4.95
CA SER A 189 -8.83 -21.09 5.27
C SER A 189 -9.35 -21.80 4.03
N ASN A 190 -8.61 -22.78 3.57
CA ASN A 190 -9.14 -23.77 2.62
C ASN A 190 -10.27 -24.54 3.27
#